data_18ba09612681d20c2c8f646a637f50bf
#
_entry.id   18ba09612681d20c2c8f646a637f50bf
#
_cell.length_a   1.000
_cell.length_b   1.000
_cell.length_c   1.000
_cell.angle_alpha   90.00
_cell.angle_beta   90.00
_cell.angle_gamma   90.00
#
_symmetry.space_group_name_H-M   'P 1'
#
loop_
_entity.id
_entity.type
_entity.pdbx_description
1 polymer ?
#
loop_
_entity_poly.entity_id
_entity_poly.type
_entity_poly.pdbx_seq_one_letter_code
_entity_poly.pdbx_strand_id
1 'polypeptide(L)'
;MGTEKNPESKASNEGARGPQTTRRGLLQGVTGAAAVATMMAAGAKAVRADGNIGFYAQDIPNDKLVEMYTTLLRIRWHERMTADKALTDPKFRANNHLYAGQEAVATGVIANLRNKGSFNEVDLVFGTHRSAGHAIAKGVDMKRMCAEMDYRATGLNHGFAAEMHMSDRSCGFIGADGIVGPGAVIASGAAVAMRARGSKQVAVVFAGDGTYATPAFHSSLNNASLLKLPFIYVLENNLYHQYAHYSYSCPMKDIAEAAKTYRIPGVVVDGQDVLQVYNVAHEAVERARAGAGPTLIEAKTYRYYSHWGAPGATAGQLGSFGYDPGAITSFRPEREVRAWLARDPVDINRKALISWGVLTQAQADEIEAGVRKEITEALAWSDQQPLCKPEDGLKNVYVEGTVIARQLA
;
A
#
# COMPACT_ATOMS: atom_id res chain seq x y z
N MET A 1 -16.53 -64.28 -32.72
CA MET A 1 -16.81 -63.38 -33.84
C MET A 1 -16.81 -61.99 -33.26
N GLY A 2 -15.97 -61.14 -33.53
CA GLY A 2 -14.98 -60.72 -34.43
C GLY A 2 -14.04 -59.79 -33.71
N THR A 3 -12.84 -60.01 -33.98
CA THR A 3 -11.60 -59.28 -33.73
C THR A 3 -11.59 -57.93 -34.38
N GLU A 4 -11.08 -56.90 -33.71
CA GLU A 4 -10.31 -55.94 -34.46
C GLU A 4 -9.31 -55.17 -33.58
N LYS A 5 -8.17 -54.92 -34.19
CA LYS A 5 -6.85 -54.64 -33.77
C LYS A 5 -6.61 -53.20 -33.29
N ASN A 6 -5.76 -53.13 -32.29
CA ASN A 6 -5.01 -51.91 -31.88
C ASN A 6 -3.89 -51.59 -32.90
N PRO A 7 -3.64 -50.32 -33.21
CA PRO A 7 -2.31 -49.91 -33.62
C PRO A 7 -1.65 -48.95 -32.63
N GLU A 8 -0.51 -49.34 -32.15
CA GLU A 8 0.48 -48.53 -31.47
C GLU A 8 0.83 -47.28 -32.29
N SER A 9 0.83 -46.13 -31.68
CA SER A 9 1.50 -44.96 -32.20
C SER A 9 2.45 -44.38 -31.14
N LYS A 10 3.70 -44.31 -31.53
CA LYS A 10 4.85 -43.79 -30.82
C LYS A 10 4.60 -42.43 -30.21
N ALA A 11 4.74 -42.35 -28.90
CA ALA A 11 4.84 -41.09 -28.18
C ALA A 11 6.24 -40.48 -28.37
N SER A 12 6.36 -39.44 -29.11
CA SER A 12 7.53 -38.59 -29.16
C SER A 12 7.55 -37.72 -27.90
N ASN A 13 8.64 -37.81 -27.18
CA ASN A 13 8.93 -37.11 -25.96
C ASN A 13 9.28 -35.63 -26.29
N GLU A 14 8.27 -34.74 -26.43
CA GLU A 14 8.47 -33.31 -26.45
C GLU A 14 8.31 -32.80 -25.04
N GLY A 15 9.42 -32.36 -24.44
CA GLY A 15 9.49 -31.72 -23.13
C GLY A 15 8.62 -30.45 -23.15
N ALA A 16 7.55 -30.48 -22.39
CA ALA A 16 6.70 -29.32 -22.16
C ALA A 16 7.51 -28.22 -21.46
N ARG A 17 8.05 -27.27 -22.21
CA ARG A 17 8.45 -25.97 -21.67
C ARG A 17 7.18 -25.29 -21.18
N GLY A 18 7.06 -25.10 -19.89
CA GLY A 18 6.01 -24.29 -19.29
C GLY A 18 5.98 -22.90 -19.94
N PRO A 19 4.84 -22.23 -19.98
CA PRO A 19 4.71 -20.94 -20.65
C PRO A 19 5.66 -19.92 -20.00
N GLN A 20 6.64 -19.44 -20.77
CA GLN A 20 7.48 -18.31 -20.37
C GLN A 20 6.57 -17.08 -20.28
N THR A 21 6.29 -16.61 -19.07
CA THR A 21 5.57 -15.37 -18.83
C THR A 21 6.47 -14.20 -19.26
N THR A 22 6.18 -13.61 -20.41
CA THR A 22 6.85 -12.40 -20.85
C THR A 22 6.32 -11.18 -20.08
N ARG A 23 7.12 -10.10 -19.99
CA ARG A 23 6.68 -8.79 -19.45
C ARG A 23 5.29 -8.38 -19.96
N ARG A 24 4.95 -8.74 -21.19
CA ARG A 24 3.69 -8.44 -21.85
C ARG A 24 2.51 -9.28 -21.34
N GLY A 25 2.73 -10.54 -20.97
CA GLY A 25 1.66 -11.45 -20.54
C GLY A 25 1.13 -11.16 -19.13
N LEU A 26 1.95 -10.63 -18.23
CA LEU A 26 1.54 -10.26 -16.87
C LEU A 26 0.60 -9.03 -16.84
N LEU A 27 0.71 -8.15 -17.83
CA LEU A 27 -0.10 -6.93 -17.94
C LEU A 27 -1.43 -7.14 -18.68
N GLN A 28 -1.63 -8.31 -19.32
CA GLN A 28 -2.84 -8.61 -20.08
C GLN A 28 -4.05 -9.07 -19.24
N GLY A 29 -3.89 -9.21 -17.92
CA GLY A 29 -4.89 -9.79 -17.04
C GLY A 29 -6.06 -8.89 -16.63
N VAL A 30 -6.12 -7.62 -17.04
CA VAL A 30 -7.19 -6.69 -16.66
C VAL A 30 -7.94 -6.18 -17.88
N THR A 31 -9.00 -6.86 -18.24
CA THR A 31 -9.99 -6.36 -19.20
C THR A 31 -10.97 -5.43 -18.47
N GLY A 32 -10.53 -4.24 -18.15
CA GLY A 32 -11.38 -3.15 -17.66
C GLY A 32 -11.61 -2.10 -18.75
N ALA A 33 -12.04 -2.49 -19.95
CA ALA A 33 -12.26 -1.56 -21.07
C ALA A 33 -13.13 -0.35 -20.69
N ALA A 34 -14.06 -0.51 -19.75
CA ALA A 34 -14.89 0.59 -19.24
C ALA A 34 -14.13 1.58 -18.34
N ALA A 35 -13.19 1.11 -17.51
CA ALA A 35 -12.39 1.97 -16.64
C ALA A 35 -11.41 2.83 -17.45
N VAL A 36 -10.82 2.23 -18.47
CA VAL A 36 -9.91 2.90 -19.41
C VAL A 36 -10.61 3.96 -20.23
N ALA A 37 -11.82 3.68 -20.75
CA ALA A 37 -12.62 4.65 -21.49
C ALA A 37 -13.00 5.89 -20.65
N THR A 38 -13.16 5.74 -19.34
CA THR A 38 -13.50 6.85 -18.44
C THR A 38 -12.30 7.79 -18.20
N MET A 39 -11.09 7.28 -18.20
CA MET A 39 -9.87 8.10 -18.09
C MET A 39 -9.58 8.88 -19.39
N MET A 40 -9.91 8.32 -20.56
CA MET A 40 -9.73 8.97 -21.86
C MET A 40 -10.57 10.21 -22.06
N ALA A 41 -11.80 10.23 -21.58
CA ALA A 41 -12.70 11.38 -21.68
C ALA A 41 -12.19 12.63 -20.94
N ALA A 42 -11.08 12.52 -20.21
CA ALA A 42 -10.50 13.56 -19.36
C ALA A 42 -9.14 14.10 -19.87
N GLY A 43 -8.73 13.79 -21.11
CA GLY A 43 -7.50 14.32 -21.73
C GLY A 43 -6.22 13.56 -21.38
N ALA A 44 -6.30 12.34 -20.86
CA ALA A 44 -5.17 11.43 -20.74
C ALA A 44 -4.69 10.99 -22.13
N LYS A 45 -3.37 10.75 -22.31
CA LYS A 45 -2.81 10.24 -23.56
C LYS A 45 -3.49 8.94 -23.98
N ALA A 46 -3.75 8.80 -25.26
CA ALA A 46 -4.54 7.75 -25.86
C ALA A 46 -4.15 6.35 -25.38
N VAL A 47 -5.14 5.61 -24.90
CA VAL A 47 -5.07 4.15 -24.74
C VAL A 47 -4.90 3.55 -26.14
N ARG A 48 -3.97 2.64 -26.31
CA ARG A 48 -3.79 1.93 -27.59
C ARG A 48 -5.01 1.06 -27.89
N ALA A 49 -5.27 0.79 -29.15
CA ALA A 49 -6.41 0.03 -29.66
C ALA A 49 -6.56 -1.39 -29.07
N ASP A 50 -5.58 -1.89 -28.32
CA ASP A 50 -5.58 -3.17 -27.61
C ASP A 50 -6.13 -3.09 -26.17
N GLY A 51 -6.60 -1.92 -25.72
CA GLY A 51 -7.20 -1.73 -24.38
C GLY A 51 -6.18 -1.62 -23.24
N ASN A 52 -4.88 -1.57 -23.53
CA ASN A 52 -3.84 -1.48 -22.52
C ASN A 52 -3.57 -0.03 -22.11
N ILE A 53 -3.41 0.21 -20.79
CA ILE A 53 -2.93 1.48 -20.24
C ILE A 53 -1.53 1.76 -20.81
N GLY A 54 -1.27 2.99 -21.27
CA GLY A 54 -0.13 3.37 -22.07
C GLY A 54 1.27 3.24 -21.47
N PHE A 55 1.42 2.62 -20.29
CA PHE A 55 2.71 2.30 -19.69
C PHE A 55 2.90 0.79 -19.56
N TYR A 56 3.94 0.28 -20.17
CA TYR A 56 4.35 -1.11 -20.03
C TYR A 56 5.50 -1.21 -19.02
N ALA A 57 5.65 -2.37 -18.36
CA ALA A 57 6.80 -2.62 -17.50
C ALA A 57 8.16 -2.40 -18.19
N GLN A 58 8.20 -2.56 -19.51
CA GLN A 58 9.39 -2.29 -20.33
C GLN A 58 9.77 -0.81 -20.41
N ASP A 59 8.84 0.10 -20.12
CA ASP A 59 9.07 1.54 -20.13
C ASP A 59 9.51 2.05 -18.73
N ILE A 60 9.48 1.19 -17.70
CA ILE A 60 9.96 1.49 -16.37
C ILE A 60 11.45 1.11 -16.29
N PRO A 61 12.34 2.04 -15.91
CA PRO A 61 13.77 1.77 -15.75
C PRO A 61 14.03 0.61 -14.76
N ASN A 62 15.07 -0.20 -15.03
CA ASN A 62 15.37 -1.37 -14.21
C ASN A 62 15.68 -1.01 -12.75
N ASP A 63 16.36 0.10 -12.51
CA ASP A 63 16.63 0.61 -11.17
C ASP A 63 15.34 0.92 -10.41
N LYS A 64 14.34 1.48 -11.08
CA LYS A 64 13.02 1.73 -10.50
C LYS A 64 12.26 0.44 -10.20
N LEU A 65 12.38 -0.56 -11.06
CA LEU A 65 11.81 -1.89 -10.82
C LEU A 65 12.43 -2.54 -9.58
N VAL A 66 13.76 -2.45 -9.44
CA VAL A 66 14.51 -2.98 -8.28
C VAL A 66 14.19 -2.18 -7.02
N GLU A 67 14.03 -0.86 -7.10
CA GLU A 67 13.60 -0.01 -5.98
C GLU A 67 12.23 -0.45 -5.45
N MET A 68 11.26 -0.67 -6.34
CA MET A 68 9.93 -1.15 -5.96
C MET A 68 10.00 -2.53 -5.30
N TYR A 69 10.78 -3.46 -5.85
CA TYR A 69 10.98 -4.78 -5.24
C TYR A 69 11.59 -4.68 -3.83
N THR A 70 12.61 -3.85 -3.68
CA THR A 70 13.25 -3.59 -2.38
C THR A 70 12.24 -3.00 -1.38
N THR A 71 11.36 -2.11 -1.83
CA THR A 71 10.31 -1.51 -1.00
C THR A 71 9.27 -2.53 -0.56
N LEU A 72 8.83 -3.42 -1.47
CA LEU A 72 7.94 -4.54 -1.12
C LEU A 72 8.55 -5.40 -0.01
N LEU A 73 9.84 -5.73 -0.13
CA LEU A 73 10.57 -6.51 0.87
C LEU A 73 10.71 -5.77 2.21
N ARG A 74 11.02 -4.46 2.18
CA ARG A 74 11.10 -3.65 3.40
C ARG A 74 9.79 -3.65 4.18
N ILE A 75 8.66 -3.46 3.48
CA ILE A 75 7.34 -3.51 4.10
C ILE A 75 7.09 -4.90 4.65
N ARG A 76 7.26 -5.96 3.85
CA ARG A 76 7.01 -7.33 4.25
C ARG A 76 7.82 -7.74 5.48
N TRP A 77 9.12 -7.51 5.46
CA TRP A 77 10.00 -7.93 6.55
C TRP A 77 9.84 -7.10 7.81
N HIS A 78 9.58 -5.78 7.66
CA HIS A 78 9.23 -4.95 8.80
C HIS A 78 7.99 -5.49 9.51
N GLU A 79 6.90 -5.70 8.79
CA GLU A 79 5.63 -6.23 9.31
C GLU A 79 5.82 -7.60 9.98
N ARG A 80 6.59 -8.47 9.34
CA ARG A 80 6.87 -9.79 9.86
C ARG A 80 7.69 -9.75 11.15
N MET A 81 8.79 -9.02 11.15
CA MET A 81 9.70 -8.98 12.30
C MET A 81 9.08 -8.25 13.50
N THR A 82 8.28 -7.22 13.27
CA THR A 82 7.53 -6.55 14.33
C THR A 82 6.42 -7.43 14.90
N ALA A 83 5.73 -8.21 14.06
CA ALA A 83 4.75 -9.20 14.51
C ALA A 83 5.41 -10.28 15.39
N ASP A 84 6.51 -10.86 14.92
CA ASP A 84 7.27 -11.87 15.66
C ASP A 84 7.79 -11.31 17.00
N LYS A 85 8.32 -10.09 17.00
CA LYS A 85 8.78 -9.41 18.20
C LYS A 85 7.64 -9.15 19.20
N ALA A 86 6.48 -8.72 18.71
CA ALA A 86 5.31 -8.50 19.57
C ALA A 86 4.80 -9.78 20.26
N LEU A 87 5.05 -10.95 19.66
CA LEU A 87 4.68 -12.24 20.23
C LEU A 87 5.73 -12.80 21.21
N THR A 88 6.99 -12.45 21.01
CA THR A 88 8.12 -13.09 21.71
C THR A 88 8.78 -12.20 22.76
N ASP A 89 8.67 -10.87 22.64
CA ASP A 89 9.26 -9.91 23.55
C ASP A 89 8.17 -9.14 24.34
N PRO A 90 7.95 -9.46 25.64
CA PRO A 90 6.94 -8.78 26.45
C PRO A 90 7.27 -7.31 26.73
N LYS A 91 8.47 -6.85 26.41
CA LYS A 91 8.88 -5.43 26.55
C LYS A 91 8.53 -4.61 25.32
N PHE A 92 8.31 -5.27 24.17
CA PHE A 92 7.92 -4.58 22.95
C PHE A 92 6.46 -4.15 23.04
N ARG A 93 6.21 -2.85 22.89
CA ARG A 93 4.91 -2.23 23.16
C ARG A 93 4.09 -1.90 21.93
N ALA A 94 4.60 -2.21 20.75
CA ALA A 94 3.94 -1.86 19.52
C ALA A 94 2.54 -2.48 19.42
N ASN A 95 1.59 -1.63 19.07
CA ASN A 95 0.19 -1.99 18.88
C ASN A 95 -0.05 -2.16 17.38
N ASN A 96 0.25 -3.34 16.86
CA ASN A 96 0.40 -3.56 15.43
C ASN A 96 -0.93 -3.73 14.70
N HIS A 97 -1.18 -2.82 13.74
CA HIS A 97 -2.14 -3.00 12.65
C HIS A 97 -1.37 -3.32 11.36
N LEU A 98 -1.01 -4.58 11.19
CA LEU A 98 -0.06 -5.02 10.19
C LEU A 98 -0.56 -4.82 8.75
N TYR A 99 0.32 -4.28 7.89
CA TYR A 99 0.05 -3.97 6.48
C TYR A 99 0.30 -5.15 5.53
N ALA A 100 0.95 -6.21 6.01
CA ALA A 100 1.35 -7.37 5.21
C ALA A 100 0.21 -7.93 4.35
N GLY A 101 0.51 -8.17 3.08
CA GLY A 101 -0.42 -8.57 2.02
C GLY A 101 -0.87 -7.43 1.11
N GLN A 102 -0.63 -6.17 1.49
CA GLN A 102 -1.04 -4.97 0.76
C GLN A 102 0.16 -4.18 0.19
N GLU A 103 1.37 -4.72 0.28
CA GLU A 103 2.63 -4.04 -0.03
C GLU A 103 2.66 -3.42 -1.42
N ALA A 104 2.03 -4.07 -2.41
CA ALA A 104 2.02 -3.60 -3.78
C ALA A 104 1.25 -2.29 -3.94
N VAL A 105 0.24 -2.03 -3.09
CA VAL A 105 -0.56 -0.81 -3.18
C VAL A 105 0.26 0.40 -2.77
N ALA A 106 0.83 0.40 -1.56
CA ALA A 106 1.68 1.49 -1.10
C ALA A 106 2.87 1.71 -2.04
N THR A 107 3.57 0.63 -2.40
CA THR A 107 4.76 0.69 -3.24
C THR A 107 4.44 1.26 -4.62
N GLY A 108 3.43 0.74 -5.33
CA GLY A 108 3.11 1.16 -6.68
C GLY A 108 2.61 2.60 -6.75
N VAL A 109 1.80 3.03 -5.79
CA VAL A 109 1.30 4.41 -5.74
C VAL A 109 2.44 5.38 -5.42
N ILE A 110 3.18 5.14 -4.34
CA ILE A 110 4.17 6.09 -3.81
C ILE A 110 5.42 6.16 -4.69
N ALA A 111 5.72 5.12 -5.46
CA ALA A 111 6.79 5.13 -6.45
C ALA A 111 6.62 6.21 -7.55
N ASN A 112 5.42 6.75 -7.74
CA ASN A 112 5.11 7.85 -8.66
C ASN A 112 5.22 9.25 -8.03
N LEU A 113 5.46 9.33 -6.73
CA LEU A 113 5.44 10.59 -5.99
C LEU A 113 6.83 11.20 -5.83
N ARG A 114 6.86 12.51 -5.60
CA ARG A 114 8.06 13.21 -5.17
C ARG A 114 8.29 12.97 -3.69
N ASN A 115 9.31 12.17 -3.38
CA ASN A 115 9.58 11.72 -2.00
C ASN A 115 10.80 12.41 -1.38
N LYS A 116 11.52 13.25 -2.15
CA LYS A 116 12.70 13.99 -1.71
C LYS A 116 12.59 15.46 -2.09
N GLY A 117 13.08 16.34 -1.24
CA GLY A 117 13.01 17.78 -1.42
C GLY A 117 12.51 18.50 -0.18
N SER A 118 12.23 19.79 -0.30
CA SER A 118 11.61 20.57 0.77
C SER A 118 10.13 20.20 0.93
N PHE A 119 9.54 20.54 2.07
CA PHE A 119 8.12 20.26 2.35
C PHE A 119 7.16 20.81 1.29
N ASN A 120 7.54 21.91 0.63
CA ASN A 120 6.71 22.52 -0.42
C ASN A 120 6.92 21.88 -1.81
N GLU A 121 7.82 20.93 -1.93
CA GLU A 121 8.14 20.22 -3.20
C GLU A 121 7.71 18.77 -3.17
N VAL A 122 7.78 18.11 -2.00
CA VAL A 122 7.38 16.70 -1.86
C VAL A 122 5.87 16.57 -1.91
N ASP A 123 5.40 15.48 -2.52
CA ASP A 123 3.98 15.14 -2.50
C ASP A 123 3.57 14.64 -1.11
N LEU A 124 2.34 14.90 -0.72
CA LEU A 124 1.87 14.58 0.62
C LEU A 124 1.08 13.26 0.63
N VAL A 125 1.41 12.40 1.56
CA VAL A 125 0.74 11.11 1.80
C VAL A 125 0.07 11.13 3.15
N PHE A 126 -1.20 10.72 3.17
CA PHE A 126 -2.05 10.54 4.35
C PHE A 126 -2.40 9.07 4.45
N GLY A 127 -2.06 8.46 5.57
CA GLY A 127 -2.25 7.03 5.83
C GLY A 127 -3.46 6.75 6.73
N THR A 128 -3.57 5.50 7.10
CA THR A 128 -4.56 4.97 8.06
C THR A 128 -3.86 4.48 9.32
N HIS A 129 -4.61 3.91 10.26
CA HIS A 129 -4.06 3.17 11.40
C HIS A 129 -3.10 2.02 11.00
N ARG A 130 -3.10 1.62 9.73
CA ARG A 130 -2.27 0.53 9.14
C ARG A 130 -1.20 1.11 8.22
N SER A 131 -0.52 2.15 8.61
CA SER A 131 0.27 2.93 7.67
C SER A 131 1.77 2.70 7.68
N ALA A 132 2.27 1.68 8.36
CA ALA A 132 3.70 1.37 8.31
C ALA A 132 4.19 1.13 6.88
N GLY A 133 3.39 0.44 6.05
CA GLY A 133 3.70 0.27 4.62
C GLY A 133 3.77 1.59 3.85
N HIS A 134 2.85 2.51 4.10
CA HIS A 134 2.84 3.83 3.47
C HIS A 134 4.06 4.66 3.91
N ALA A 135 4.40 4.63 5.20
CA ALA A 135 5.55 5.33 5.77
C ALA A 135 6.87 4.82 5.16
N ILE A 136 7.04 3.49 5.10
CA ILE A 136 8.23 2.85 4.50
C ILE A 136 8.36 3.23 3.02
N ALA A 137 7.29 3.10 2.24
CA ALA A 137 7.29 3.44 0.83
C ALA A 137 7.56 4.94 0.61
N LYS A 138 7.15 5.82 1.52
CA LYS A 138 7.39 7.26 1.48
C LYS A 138 8.82 7.65 1.83
N GLY A 139 9.59 6.72 2.43
CA GLY A 139 10.99 6.92 2.77
C GLY A 139 11.23 7.44 4.19
N VAL A 140 10.33 7.16 5.10
CA VAL A 140 10.52 7.41 6.54
C VAL A 140 11.74 6.64 7.05
N ASP A 141 12.51 7.25 7.95
CA ASP A 141 13.67 6.60 8.57
C ASP A 141 13.26 5.37 9.37
N MET A 142 13.77 4.19 9.00
CA MET A 142 13.40 2.90 9.57
C MET A 142 13.69 2.82 11.07
N LYS A 143 14.83 3.34 11.52
CA LYS A 143 15.21 3.31 12.94
C LYS A 143 14.25 4.14 13.77
N ARG A 144 13.97 5.37 13.32
CA ARG A 144 13.05 6.28 14.01
C ARG A 144 11.61 5.76 13.98
N MET A 145 11.20 5.10 12.89
CA MET A 145 9.89 4.48 12.80
C MET A 145 9.74 3.32 13.79
N CYS A 146 10.73 2.41 13.87
CA CYS A 146 10.73 1.34 14.87
C CYS A 146 10.71 1.90 16.31
N ALA A 147 11.47 2.98 16.56
CA ALA A 147 11.48 3.65 17.84
C ALA A 147 10.12 4.29 18.19
N GLU A 148 9.43 4.90 17.22
CA GLU A 148 8.09 5.45 17.42
C GLU A 148 7.09 4.37 17.78
N MET A 149 7.13 3.24 17.07
CA MET A 149 6.22 2.12 17.31
C MET A 149 6.37 1.51 18.69
N ASP A 150 7.59 1.54 19.28
CA ASP A 150 7.88 1.05 20.63
C ASP A 150 7.91 2.17 21.69
N TYR A 151 7.27 3.31 21.42
CA TYR A 151 7.13 4.44 22.36
C TYR A 151 8.49 4.99 22.85
N ARG A 152 9.51 5.04 21.98
CA ARG A 152 10.82 5.57 22.31
C ARG A 152 10.91 7.08 22.01
N ALA A 153 11.54 7.81 22.92
CA ALA A 153 11.68 9.27 22.81
C ALA A 153 12.42 9.74 21.54
N THR A 154 13.21 8.87 20.91
CA THR A 154 13.93 9.14 19.66
C THR A 154 13.12 8.82 18.40
N GLY A 155 11.87 8.40 18.56
CA GLY A 155 10.94 8.12 17.46
C GLY A 155 10.61 9.37 16.64
N LEU A 156 9.84 9.18 15.58
CA LEU A 156 9.41 10.23 14.64
C LEU A 156 8.66 11.37 15.34
N ASN A 157 7.78 10.99 16.27
CA ASN A 157 6.92 11.88 17.05
C ASN A 157 7.21 11.75 18.56
N HIS A 158 8.48 11.50 18.89
CA HIS A 158 8.98 11.38 20.26
C HIS A 158 8.33 10.23 21.07
N GLY A 159 7.80 9.20 20.39
CA GLY A 159 7.17 8.06 21.02
C GLY A 159 5.71 8.28 21.43
N PHE A 160 5.07 9.37 21.01
CA PHE A 160 3.68 9.67 21.40
C PHE A 160 2.64 9.29 20.35
N ALA A 161 3.06 9.03 19.11
CA ALA A 161 2.14 8.72 18.02
C ALA A 161 1.94 7.21 17.84
N ALA A 162 2.90 6.39 18.22
CA ALA A 162 2.96 4.97 17.94
C ALA A 162 2.75 4.69 16.43
N GLU A 163 2.21 3.51 16.08
CA GLU A 163 1.96 3.15 14.68
C GLU A 163 0.81 3.95 14.06
N MET A 164 -0.27 4.11 14.81
CA MET A 164 -1.54 4.61 14.28
C MET A 164 -1.57 6.10 13.98
N HIS A 165 -0.62 6.87 14.50
CA HIS A 165 -0.62 8.33 14.39
C HIS A 165 0.73 8.92 13.98
N MET A 166 1.69 8.05 13.58
CA MET A 166 3.03 8.51 13.19
C MET A 166 2.98 9.44 11.99
N SER A 167 3.91 10.40 11.97
CA SER A 167 4.10 11.32 10.86
C SER A 167 5.58 11.65 10.67
N ASP A 168 5.98 11.92 9.43
CA ASP A 168 7.28 12.46 9.08
C ASP A 168 7.15 13.51 8.00
N ARG A 169 7.15 14.75 8.44
CA ARG A 169 7.04 15.90 7.56
C ARG A 169 8.22 16.03 6.59
N SER A 170 9.39 15.49 6.93
CA SER A 170 10.60 15.64 6.12
C SER A 170 10.48 14.97 4.75
N CYS A 171 9.77 13.85 4.67
CA CYS A 171 9.50 13.15 3.41
C CYS A 171 8.09 13.38 2.86
N GLY A 172 7.23 14.13 3.58
CA GLY A 172 5.84 14.38 3.19
C GLY A 172 4.86 13.27 3.60
N PHE A 173 5.22 12.41 4.55
CA PHE A 173 4.28 11.52 5.24
C PHE A 173 3.59 12.30 6.36
N ILE A 174 2.37 12.79 6.10
CA ILE A 174 1.71 13.78 6.97
C ILE A 174 1.06 13.13 8.17
N GLY A 175 0.71 11.88 8.07
CA GLY A 175 0.29 11.15 9.23
C GLY A 175 -0.57 9.94 8.93
N ALA A 176 -0.52 9.04 9.88
CA ALA A 176 -1.48 7.99 10.07
C ALA A 176 -2.70 8.54 10.82
N ASP A 177 -3.89 8.03 10.51
CA ASP A 177 -5.12 8.39 11.21
C ASP A 177 -5.80 7.13 11.74
N GLY A 178 -5.91 7.04 13.07
CA GLY A 178 -6.60 5.94 13.74
C GLY A 178 -8.12 5.95 13.53
N ILE A 179 -8.69 7.10 13.16
CA ILE A 179 -10.13 7.25 12.92
C ILE A 179 -10.42 7.04 11.43
N VAL A 180 -11.37 6.15 11.13
CA VAL A 180 -11.70 5.80 9.75
C VAL A 180 -12.43 6.97 9.07
N GLY A 181 -11.79 7.54 8.03
CA GLY A 181 -12.37 8.56 7.15
C GLY A 181 -11.78 9.97 7.25
N PRO A 182 -11.57 10.56 8.43
CA PRO A 182 -11.07 11.93 8.56
C PRO A 182 -9.80 12.26 7.80
N GLY A 183 -8.88 11.31 7.66
CA GLY A 183 -7.66 11.49 6.85
C GLY A 183 -7.93 11.97 5.43
N ALA A 184 -9.06 11.58 4.83
CA ALA A 184 -9.45 12.02 3.49
C ALA A 184 -9.88 13.50 3.48
N VAL A 185 -10.55 13.95 4.53
CA VAL A 185 -10.95 15.36 4.67
C VAL A 185 -9.73 16.25 4.88
N ILE A 186 -8.80 15.81 5.73
CA ILE A 186 -7.52 16.51 5.99
C ILE A 186 -6.70 16.59 4.71
N ALA A 187 -6.58 15.49 3.97
CA ALA A 187 -5.87 15.46 2.68
C ALA A 187 -6.51 16.37 1.63
N SER A 188 -7.85 16.46 1.59
CA SER A 188 -8.54 17.39 0.70
C SER A 188 -8.25 18.84 1.06
N GLY A 189 -8.14 19.17 2.36
CA GLY A 189 -7.72 20.49 2.85
C GLY A 189 -6.29 20.83 2.43
N ALA A 190 -5.36 19.88 2.51
CA ALA A 190 -3.99 20.05 1.99
C ALA A 190 -3.99 20.31 0.48
N ALA A 191 -4.82 19.59 -0.29
CA ALA A 191 -4.96 19.78 -1.73
C ALA A 191 -5.56 21.17 -2.08
N VAL A 192 -6.45 21.71 -1.26
CA VAL A 192 -6.93 23.11 -1.39
C VAL A 192 -5.77 24.08 -1.25
N ALA A 193 -4.93 23.91 -0.24
CA ALA A 193 -3.75 24.76 -0.03
C ALA A 193 -2.75 24.66 -1.20
N MET A 194 -2.51 23.45 -1.72
CA MET A 194 -1.65 23.22 -2.90
C MET A 194 -2.19 23.97 -4.11
N ARG A 195 -3.49 23.87 -4.38
CA ARG A 195 -4.14 24.59 -5.49
C ARG A 195 -4.06 26.08 -5.31
N ALA A 196 -4.35 26.61 -4.12
CA ALA A 196 -4.32 28.06 -3.84
C ALA A 196 -2.91 28.65 -4.03
N ARG A 197 -1.86 27.86 -3.78
CA ARG A 197 -0.45 28.26 -4.02
C ARG A 197 0.01 28.06 -5.45
N GLY A 198 -0.79 27.47 -6.34
CA GLY A 198 -0.35 27.07 -7.68
C GLY A 198 0.73 25.99 -7.65
N SER A 199 0.83 25.21 -6.57
CA SER A 199 1.80 24.13 -6.42
C SER A 199 1.54 22.99 -7.39
N LYS A 200 2.61 22.31 -7.78
CA LYS A 200 2.53 21.05 -8.55
C LYS A 200 2.55 19.80 -7.66
N GLN A 201 2.44 19.97 -6.35
CA GLN A 201 2.30 18.87 -5.41
C GLN A 201 0.94 18.17 -5.59
N VAL A 202 0.88 16.92 -5.20
CA VAL A 202 -0.36 16.16 -5.09
C VAL A 202 -0.55 15.65 -3.65
N ALA A 203 -1.80 15.55 -3.22
CA ALA A 203 -2.18 14.93 -1.97
C ALA A 203 -2.77 13.55 -2.27
N VAL A 204 -2.17 12.51 -1.68
CA VAL A 204 -2.63 11.12 -1.79
C VAL A 204 -3.12 10.68 -0.43
N VAL A 205 -4.36 10.19 -0.36
CA VAL A 205 -4.90 9.55 0.84
C VAL A 205 -5.11 8.07 0.59
N PHE A 206 -4.62 7.25 1.52
CA PHE A 206 -4.95 5.84 1.59
C PHE A 206 -6.10 5.62 2.57
N ALA A 207 -7.01 4.73 2.24
CA ALA A 207 -8.17 4.41 3.07
C ALA A 207 -8.63 2.98 2.82
N GLY A 208 -9.13 2.31 3.85
CA GLY A 208 -9.68 0.96 3.73
C GLY A 208 -11.12 0.96 3.18
N ASP A 209 -11.61 -0.24 2.82
CA ASP A 209 -12.97 -0.48 2.31
C ASP A 209 -14.07 0.02 3.25
N GLY A 210 -13.87 -0.06 4.58
CA GLY A 210 -14.80 0.45 5.58
C GLY A 210 -15.03 1.97 5.52
N THR A 211 -14.14 2.72 4.87
CA THR A 211 -14.26 4.18 4.74
C THR A 211 -15.45 4.59 3.88
N TYR A 212 -15.86 3.74 2.93
CA TYR A 212 -17.01 4.03 2.06
C TYR A 212 -18.27 4.41 2.86
N ALA A 213 -18.52 3.73 3.96
CA ALA A 213 -19.70 3.96 4.81
C ALA A 213 -19.62 5.25 5.66
N THR A 214 -18.53 6.02 5.57
CA THR A 214 -18.35 7.23 6.37
C THR A 214 -18.73 8.50 5.60
N PRO A 215 -19.27 9.54 6.26
CA PRO A 215 -19.52 10.84 5.61
C PRO A 215 -18.26 11.46 5.02
N ALA A 216 -17.08 11.17 5.59
CA ALA A 216 -15.79 11.70 5.18
C ALA A 216 -15.40 11.25 3.76
N PHE A 217 -15.69 10.01 3.37
CA PHE A 217 -15.49 9.52 2.00
C PHE A 217 -16.25 10.40 0.99
N HIS A 218 -17.54 10.60 1.22
CA HIS A 218 -18.43 11.33 0.32
C HIS A 218 -18.09 12.82 0.26
N SER A 219 -17.87 13.45 1.41
CA SER A 219 -17.58 14.88 1.47
C SER A 219 -16.23 15.24 0.85
N SER A 220 -15.19 14.42 1.08
CA SER A 220 -13.86 14.67 0.51
C SER A 220 -13.86 14.53 -1.03
N LEU A 221 -14.51 13.51 -1.59
CA LEU A 221 -14.61 13.32 -3.04
C LEU A 221 -15.46 14.42 -3.69
N ASN A 222 -16.56 14.83 -3.06
CA ASN A 222 -17.37 15.93 -3.55
C ASN A 222 -16.57 17.23 -3.62
N ASN A 223 -15.88 17.62 -2.55
CA ASN A 223 -15.05 18.81 -2.52
C ASN A 223 -13.89 18.74 -3.50
N ALA A 224 -13.21 17.60 -3.57
CA ALA A 224 -12.09 17.40 -4.49
C ALA A 224 -12.52 17.53 -5.95
N SER A 225 -13.67 16.98 -6.31
CA SER A 225 -14.25 17.10 -7.64
C SER A 225 -14.67 18.54 -7.96
N LEU A 226 -15.48 19.16 -7.12
CA LEU A 226 -15.98 20.53 -7.29
C LEU A 226 -14.85 21.53 -7.51
N LEU A 227 -13.80 21.39 -6.72
CA LEU A 227 -12.64 22.28 -6.74
C LEU A 227 -11.52 21.78 -7.68
N LYS A 228 -11.68 20.68 -8.40
CA LYS A 228 -10.63 20.06 -9.25
C LYS A 228 -9.28 19.98 -8.53
N LEU A 229 -9.28 19.46 -7.31
CA LEU A 229 -8.10 19.41 -6.45
C LEU A 229 -7.04 18.42 -7.00
N PRO A 230 -5.74 18.68 -6.77
CA PRO A 230 -4.68 17.70 -7.03
C PRO A 230 -4.71 16.59 -5.96
N PHE A 231 -5.73 15.76 -6.01
CA PHE A 231 -6.09 14.81 -4.97
C PHE A 231 -6.29 13.40 -5.54
N ILE A 232 -5.69 12.41 -4.90
CA ILE A 232 -5.83 11.01 -5.27
C ILE A 232 -6.34 10.25 -4.06
N TYR A 233 -7.48 9.58 -4.22
CA TYR A 233 -8.04 8.70 -3.22
C TYR A 233 -7.69 7.25 -3.57
N VAL A 234 -6.89 6.59 -2.74
CA VAL A 234 -6.53 5.17 -2.89
C VAL A 234 -7.30 4.37 -1.85
N LEU A 235 -8.22 3.57 -2.32
CA LEU A 235 -9.02 2.68 -1.49
C LEU A 235 -8.39 1.29 -1.50
N GLU A 236 -7.87 0.86 -0.37
CA GLU A 236 -7.31 -0.47 -0.14
C GLU A 236 -8.44 -1.43 0.25
N ASN A 237 -9.12 -1.98 -0.77
CA ASN A 237 -10.19 -2.94 -0.54
C ASN A 237 -9.58 -4.32 -0.24
N ASN A 238 -9.35 -4.56 1.05
CA ASN A 238 -8.85 -5.84 1.56
C ASN A 238 -9.98 -6.80 1.96
N LEU A 239 -11.20 -6.52 1.53
CA LEU A 239 -12.46 -7.25 1.71
C LEU A 239 -13.06 -7.18 3.12
N TYR A 240 -12.30 -6.76 4.15
CA TYR A 240 -12.78 -6.83 5.54
C TYR A 240 -12.46 -5.54 6.32
N HIS A 241 -13.49 -4.80 6.68
CA HIS A 241 -13.37 -3.79 7.72
C HIS A 241 -13.51 -4.46 9.09
N GLN A 242 -12.42 -4.50 9.83
CA GLN A 242 -12.27 -5.27 11.05
C GLN A 242 -12.53 -6.77 10.81
N TYR A 243 -13.69 -7.30 11.18
CA TYR A 243 -14.07 -8.72 11.05
C TYR A 243 -15.27 -8.93 10.11
N ALA A 244 -15.88 -7.85 9.62
CA ALA A 244 -17.02 -7.91 8.73
C ALA A 244 -16.59 -7.73 7.26
N HIS A 245 -17.11 -8.57 6.38
CA HIS A 245 -16.90 -8.42 4.94
C HIS A 245 -17.51 -7.10 4.46
N TYR A 246 -16.82 -6.37 3.55
CA TYR A 246 -17.24 -5.03 3.13
C TYR A 246 -18.64 -4.97 2.53
N SER A 247 -19.16 -6.07 1.97
CA SER A 247 -20.52 -6.13 1.42
C SER A 247 -21.65 -5.91 2.45
N TYR A 248 -21.33 -5.95 3.76
CA TYR A 248 -22.30 -5.58 4.79
C TYR A 248 -22.51 -4.06 4.91
N SER A 249 -21.57 -3.26 4.39
CA SER A 249 -21.64 -1.79 4.45
C SER A 249 -21.65 -1.13 3.10
N CYS A 250 -21.36 -1.86 2.02
CA CYS A 250 -21.30 -1.34 0.66
C CYS A 250 -22.13 -2.26 -0.28
N PRO A 251 -23.16 -1.74 -0.96
CA PRO A 251 -23.97 -2.51 -1.88
C PRO A 251 -23.30 -2.76 -3.23
N MET A 252 -22.18 -2.07 -3.52
CA MET A 252 -21.48 -2.18 -4.80
C MET A 252 -20.41 -3.27 -4.73
N LYS A 253 -20.23 -3.99 -5.82
CA LYS A 253 -19.13 -4.93 -6.00
C LYS A 253 -17.78 -4.18 -6.06
N ASP A 254 -17.77 -3.07 -6.76
CA ASP A 254 -16.61 -2.23 -6.93
C ASP A 254 -16.92 -0.82 -6.38
N ILE A 255 -16.27 -0.46 -5.27
CA ILE A 255 -16.50 0.83 -4.60
C ILE A 255 -16.09 2.00 -5.50
N ALA A 256 -15.14 1.77 -6.43
CA ALA A 256 -14.76 2.74 -7.45
C ALA A 256 -15.94 3.24 -8.30
N GLU A 257 -17.04 2.51 -8.35
CA GLU A 257 -18.26 2.96 -9.06
C GLU A 257 -18.86 4.25 -8.45
N ALA A 258 -18.62 4.50 -7.15
CA ALA A 258 -19.04 5.72 -6.47
C ALA A 258 -18.46 6.99 -7.12
N ALA A 259 -17.31 6.89 -7.81
CA ALA A 259 -16.70 7.99 -8.52
C ALA A 259 -17.61 8.63 -9.57
N LYS A 260 -18.54 7.86 -10.15
CA LYS A 260 -19.52 8.32 -11.14
C LYS A 260 -20.41 9.43 -10.56
N THR A 261 -20.77 9.33 -9.28
CA THR A 261 -21.57 10.34 -8.57
C THR A 261 -20.90 11.71 -8.53
N TYR A 262 -19.57 11.72 -8.44
CA TYR A 262 -18.74 12.93 -8.38
C TYR A 262 -18.16 13.33 -9.74
N ARG A 263 -18.50 12.62 -10.83
CA ARG A 263 -18.00 12.88 -12.19
C ARG A 263 -16.47 12.89 -12.25
N ILE A 264 -15.82 11.98 -11.55
CA ILE A 264 -14.37 11.78 -11.54
C ILE A 264 -14.03 10.38 -12.03
N PRO A 265 -12.80 10.12 -12.49
CA PRO A 265 -12.35 8.77 -12.79
C PRO A 265 -12.39 7.88 -11.55
N GLY A 266 -12.96 6.67 -11.70
CA GLY A 266 -12.92 5.59 -10.74
C GLY A 266 -12.28 4.37 -11.40
N VAL A 267 -11.18 3.86 -10.85
CA VAL A 267 -10.40 2.78 -11.44
C VAL A 267 -10.26 1.65 -10.44
N VAL A 268 -10.58 0.42 -10.86
CA VAL A 268 -10.28 -0.80 -10.10
C VAL A 268 -8.98 -1.39 -10.60
N VAL A 269 -8.08 -1.73 -9.68
CA VAL A 269 -6.78 -2.33 -10.00
C VAL A 269 -6.52 -3.56 -9.14
N ASP A 270 -5.75 -4.50 -9.68
CA ASP A 270 -5.20 -5.61 -8.91
C ASP A 270 -4.14 -5.12 -7.94
N GLY A 271 -4.50 -5.02 -6.67
CA GLY A 271 -3.62 -4.54 -5.59
C GLY A 271 -2.53 -5.53 -5.18
N GLN A 272 -2.45 -6.72 -5.81
CA GLN A 272 -1.35 -7.66 -5.63
C GLN A 272 -0.26 -7.52 -6.69
N ASP A 273 -0.52 -6.75 -7.76
CA ASP A 273 0.45 -6.49 -8.82
C ASP A 273 0.96 -5.05 -8.73
N VAL A 274 2.18 -4.88 -8.24
CA VAL A 274 2.80 -3.56 -8.03
C VAL A 274 2.91 -2.75 -9.32
N LEU A 275 3.07 -3.40 -10.47
CA LEU A 275 3.22 -2.70 -11.75
C LEU A 275 1.89 -2.21 -12.30
N GLN A 276 0.82 -2.96 -12.10
CA GLN A 276 -0.53 -2.48 -12.41
C GLN A 276 -0.90 -1.28 -11.52
N VAL A 277 -0.62 -1.38 -10.22
CA VAL A 277 -0.82 -0.25 -9.29
C VAL A 277 0.02 0.96 -9.71
N TYR A 278 1.30 0.75 -10.05
CA TYR A 278 2.18 1.82 -10.52
C TYR A 278 1.61 2.53 -11.75
N ASN A 279 1.16 1.80 -12.75
CA ASN A 279 0.63 2.37 -13.99
C ASN A 279 -0.64 3.20 -13.74
N VAL A 280 -1.59 2.67 -12.99
CA VAL A 280 -2.83 3.38 -12.64
C VAL A 280 -2.54 4.63 -11.80
N ALA A 281 -1.62 4.52 -10.86
CA ALA A 281 -1.21 5.65 -10.03
C ALA A 281 -0.47 6.72 -10.85
N HIS A 282 0.36 6.33 -11.81
CA HIS A 282 1.04 7.26 -12.72
C HIS A 282 0.04 8.17 -13.44
N GLU A 283 -0.95 7.57 -14.09
CA GLU A 283 -2.01 8.33 -14.79
C GLU A 283 -2.78 9.26 -13.83
N ALA A 284 -3.10 8.79 -12.63
CA ALA A 284 -3.79 9.59 -11.62
C ALA A 284 -2.94 10.78 -11.14
N VAL A 285 -1.64 10.56 -10.91
CA VAL A 285 -0.69 11.62 -10.50
C VAL A 285 -0.53 12.66 -11.59
N GLU A 286 -0.29 12.24 -12.84
CA GLU A 286 -0.15 13.18 -13.96
C GLU A 286 -1.44 13.99 -14.20
N ARG A 287 -2.58 13.34 -14.11
CA ARG A 287 -3.88 14.01 -14.17
C ARG A 287 -4.03 15.08 -13.08
N ALA A 288 -3.71 14.74 -11.83
CA ALA A 288 -3.79 15.65 -10.71
C ALA A 288 -2.83 16.86 -10.87
N ARG A 289 -1.57 16.61 -11.29
CA ARG A 289 -0.56 17.64 -11.57
C ARG A 289 -0.95 18.57 -12.71
N ALA A 290 -1.65 18.06 -13.71
CA ALA A 290 -2.20 18.84 -14.82
C ALA A 290 -3.40 19.70 -14.42
N GLY A 291 -3.91 19.58 -13.17
CA GLY A 291 -5.08 20.31 -12.70
C GLY A 291 -6.42 19.78 -13.25
N ALA A 292 -6.40 18.55 -13.78
CA ALA A 292 -7.60 17.89 -14.33
C ALA A 292 -8.50 17.27 -13.24
N GLY A 293 -8.14 17.43 -11.96
CA GLY A 293 -8.94 17.04 -10.81
C GLY A 293 -8.58 15.65 -10.25
N PRO A 294 -9.37 15.15 -9.28
CA PRO A 294 -9.05 13.96 -8.51
C PRO A 294 -9.31 12.65 -9.27
N THR A 295 -8.76 11.56 -8.74
CA THR A 295 -9.04 10.19 -9.18
C THR A 295 -9.31 9.32 -7.94
N LEU A 296 -10.28 8.40 -8.02
CA LEU A 296 -10.51 7.34 -7.05
C LEU A 296 -9.91 6.03 -7.61
N ILE A 297 -8.95 5.48 -6.92
CA ILE A 297 -8.34 4.17 -7.24
C ILE A 297 -8.82 3.17 -6.19
N GLU A 298 -9.44 2.09 -6.61
CA GLU A 298 -9.76 0.96 -5.76
C GLU A 298 -8.79 -0.19 -6.05
N ALA A 299 -7.87 -0.44 -5.12
CA ALA A 299 -6.93 -1.55 -5.19
C ALA A 299 -7.52 -2.76 -4.46
N LYS A 300 -7.83 -3.83 -5.21
CA LYS A 300 -8.26 -5.10 -4.62
C LYS A 300 -7.04 -5.82 -4.06
N THR A 301 -7.02 -5.96 -2.74
CA THR A 301 -5.88 -6.49 -2.01
C THR A 301 -6.33 -7.39 -0.85
N TYR A 302 -5.42 -7.84 -0.01
CA TYR A 302 -5.77 -8.70 1.10
C TYR A 302 -4.83 -8.53 2.28
N ARG A 303 -5.38 -8.59 3.47
CA ARG A 303 -4.67 -8.49 4.74
C ARG A 303 -4.27 -9.89 5.23
N TYR A 304 -2.98 -10.17 5.41
CA TYR A 304 -2.52 -11.50 5.84
C TYR A 304 -2.69 -11.75 7.34
N TYR A 305 -2.72 -10.71 8.14
CA TYR A 305 -2.94 -10.79 9.57
C TYR A 305 -4.37 -10.43 9.96
N SER A 306 -4.71 -10.63 11.22
CA SER A 306 -5.95 -10.14 11.82
C SER A 306 -6.06 -8.61 11.69
N HIS A 307 -7.20 -8.04 12.07
CA HIS A 307 -7.38 -6.59 12.01
C HIS A 307 -6.38 -5.85 12.88
N TRP A 308 -6.16 -6.36 14.09
CA TRP A 308 -5.32 -5.78 15.12
C TRP A 308 -4.52 -6.86 15.83
N GLY A 309 -3.30 -6.52 16.23
CA GLY A 309 -2.40 -7.43 16.91
C GLY A 309 -1.81 -8.50 15.99
N ALA A 310 -0.87 -9.25 16.57
CA ALA A 310 -0.33 -10.46 15.97
C ALA A 310 -1.15 -11.74 16.25
N PRO A 311 -2.24 -11.77 17.07
CA PRO A 311 -2.99 -12.99 17.31
C PRO A 311 -3.50 -13.57 15.99
N GLY A 312 -3.30 -14.84 15.80
CA GLY A 312 -3.63 -15.52 14.55
C GLY A 312 -2.51 -15.50 13.52
N ALA A 313 -1.43 -14.73 13.72
CA ALA A 313 -0.16 -15.03 13.14
C ALA A 313 0.54 -15.99 14.10
N THR A 314 0.51 -17.27 13.82
CA THR A 314 1.40 -18.17 14.54
C THR A 314 2.81 -17.83 14.15
N ALA A 315 3.56 -17.32 15.12
CA ALA A 315 4.96 -17.05 14.96
C ALA A 315 5.66 -18.27 14.34
N GLY A 316 6.34 -18.06 13.25
CA GLY A 316 7.27 -19.05 12.69
C GLY A 316 6.68 -20.19 11.87
N GLN A 317 5.40 -20.23 11.64
CA GLN A 317 4.83 -21.34 10.88
C GLN A 317 4.30 -20.86 9.54
N LEU A 318 4.87 -21.28 8.44
CA LEU A 318 4.22 -21.50 7.16
C LEU A 318 4.62 -20.62 5.98
N GLY A 319 4.89 -21.36 4.91
CA GLY A 319 5.26 -20.84 3.62
C GLY A 319 6.61 -20.11 3.67
N SER A 320 7.08 -19.60 2.56
CA SER A 320 8.31 -18.80 2.49
C SER A 320 8.29 -17.58 3.43
N PHE A 321 7.10 -17.12 3.81
CA PHE A 321 6.90 -16.00 4.73
C PHE A 321 6.20 -16.38 6.05
N GLY A 322 5.92 -17.65 6.31
CA GLY A 322 5.44 -18.16 7.60
C GLY A 322 4.04 -17.72 8.03
N TYR A 323 3.11 -17.58 7.13
CA TYR A 323 1.71 -17.36 7.48
C TYR A 323 0.98 -18.68 7.69
N ASP A 324 0.26 -18.81 8.82
CA ASP A 324 -0.66 -19.91 9.03
C ASP A 324 -2.05 -19.59 8.49
N PRO A 325 -2.45 -20.19 7.37
CA PRO A 325 -3.79 -20.00 6.85
C PRO A 325 -4.87 -20.33 7.87
N GLY A 326 -4.66 -21.36 8.71
CA GLY A 326 -5.59 -21.75 9.78
C GLY A 326 -5.79 -20.66 10.82
N ALA A 327 -4.72 -19.98 11.22
CA ALA A 327 -4.80 -18.89 12.20
C ALA A 327 -5.49 -17.64 11.65
N ILE A 328 -5.46 -17.41 10.33
CA ILE A 328 -6.09 -16.25 9.70
C ILE A 328 -7.56 -16.51 9.35
N THR A 329 -8.03 -17.75 9.41
CA THR A 329 -9.37 -18.16 8.97
C THR A 329 -10.46 -18.04 10.03
N SER A 330 -10.19 -17.56 11.24
CA SER A 330 -11.17 -17.49 12.32
C SER A 330 -12.47 -16.77 11.95
N PHE A 331 -12.43 -15.83 10.99
CA PHE A 331 -13.60 -15.08 10.50
C PHE A 331 -13.66 -14.99 8.96
N ARG A 332 -12.73 -15.63 8.26
CA ARG A 332 -12.59 -15.61 6.79
C ARG A 332 -12.63 -17.04 6.24
N PRO A 333 -13.26 -17.28 5.08
CA PRO A 333 -13.25 -18.59 4.46
C PRO A 333 -11.83 -19.05 4.09
N GLU A 334 -11.44 -20.24 4.50
CA GLU A 334 -10.08 -20.77 4.24
C GLU A 334 -9.74 -20.77 2.74
N ARG A 335 -10.71 -21.11 1.88
CA ARG A 335 -10.53 -21.07 0.43
C ARG A 335 -10.15 -19.68 -0.06
N GLU A 336 -10.76 -18.65 0.49
CA GLU A 336 -10.45 -17.26 0.14
C GLU A 336 -9.04 -16.89 0.59
N VAL A 337 -8.68 -17.19 1.85
CA VAL A 337 -7.33 -16.93 2.38
C VAL A 337 -6.26 -17.60 1.52
N ARG A 338 -6.43 -18.89 1.20
CA ARG A 338 -5.48 -19.62 0.36
C ARG A 338 -5.36 -19.04 -1.05
N ALA A 339 -6.46 -18.61 -1.64
CA ALA A 339 -6.47 -17.99 -2.97
C ALA A 339 -5.66 -16.67 -2.98
N TRP A 340 -5.75 -15.85 -1.93
CA TRP A 340 -4.99 -14.62 -1.82
C TRP A 340 -3.52 -14.85 -1.49
N LEU A 341 -3.21 -15.79 -0.61
CA LEU A 341 -1.81 -16.16 -0.32
C LEU A 341 -1.08 -16.70 -1.55
N ALA A 342 -1.78 -17.42 -2.43
CA ALA A 342 -1.21 -17.90 -3.69
C ALA A 342 -0.85 -16.78 -4.68
N ARG A 343 -1.28 -15.56 -4.41
CA ARG A 343 -1.04 -14.35 -5.20
C ARG A 343 -0.24 -13.30 -4.42
N ASP A 344 0.76 -13.75 -3.68
CA ASP A 344 1.61 -12.89 -2.87
C ASP A 344 2.30 -11.81 -3.72
N PRO A 345 2.19 -10.50 -3.38
CA PRO A 345 2.72 -9.41 -4.18
C PRO A 345 4.24 -9.42 -4.27
N VAL A 346 4.93 -9.86 -3.23
CA VAL A 346 6.41 -9.99 -3.25
C VAL A 346 6.83 -11.09 -4.21
N ASP A 347 6.18 -12.25 -4.13
CA ASP A 347 6.45 -13.40 -5.00
C ASP A 347 6.13 -13.11 -6.47
N ILE A 348 5.00 -12.45 -6.74
CA ILE A 348 4.62 -12.04 -8.10
C ILE A 348 5.72 -11.16 -8.70
N ASN A 349 6.13 -10.13 -7.97
CA ASN A 349 7.13 -9.18 -8.46
C ASN A 349 8.52 -9.83 -8.61
N ARG A 350 8.97 -10.62 -7.61
CA ARG A 350 10.24 -11.36 -7.67
C ARG A 350 10.32 -12.25 -8.91
N LYS A 351 9.30 -13.07 -9.14
CA LYS A 351 9.23 -13.98 -10.30
C LYS A 351 9.26 -13.20 -11.62
N ALA A 352 8.55 -12.10 -11.69
CA ALA A 352 8.54 -11.23 -12.86
C ALA A 352 9.95 -10.67 -13.16
N LEU A 353 10.62 -10.07 -12.18
CA LEU A 353 11.95 -9.47 -12.36
C LEU A 353 13.00 -10.49 -12.78
N ILE A 354 12.96 -11.70 -12.21
CA ILE A 354 13.86 -12.78 -12.60
C ILE A 354 13.56 -13.27 -14.01
N SER A 355 12.27 -13.46 -14.35
CA SER A 355 11.88 -13.93 -15.69
C SER A 355 12.22 -12.94 -16.80
N TRP A 356 12.28 -11.64 -16.48
CA TRP A 356 12.67 -10.59 -17.43
C TRP A 356 14.17 -10.35 -17.48
N GLY A 357 14.96 -11.03 -16.65
CA GLY A 357 16.40 -10.82 -16.57
C GLY A 357 16.81 -9.48 -15.95
N VAL A 358 15.91 -8.83 -15.20
CA VAL A 358 16.22 -7.60 -14.42
C VAL A 358 17.06 -7.97 -13.21
N LEU A 359 16.77 -9.10 -12.57
CA LEU A 359 17.52 -9.68 -11.48
C LEU A 359 17.80 -11.16 -11.73
N THR A 360 18.93 -11.64 -11.25
CA THR A 360 19.16 -13.09 -11.02
C THR A 360 18.54 -13.50 -9.70
N GLN A 361 18.36 -14.81 -9.50
CA GLN A 361 17.93 -15.36 -8.22
C GLN A 361 18.87 -14.92 -7.07
N ALA A 362 20.19 -15.00 -7.29
CA ALA A 362 21.19 -14.61 -6.29
C ALA A 362 21.09 -13.13 -5.90
N GLN A 363 20.89 -12.25 -6.88
CA GLN A 363 20.69 -10.81 -6.60
C GLN A 363 19.40 -10.54 -5.82
N ALA A 364 18.32 -11.25 -6.14
CA ALA A 364 17.07 -11.12 -5.40
C ALA A 364 17.23 -11.60 -3.94
N ASP A 365 17.97 -12.69 -3.71
CA ASP A 365 18.28 -13.21 -2.37
C ASP A 365 19.19 -12.25 -1.58
N GLU A 366 20.16 -11.62 -2.23
CA GLU A 366 21.05 -10.64 -1.62
C GLU A 366 20.28 -9.38 -1.19
N ILE A 367 19.38 -8.86 -2.03
CA ILE A 367 18.52 -7.72 -1.69
C ILE A 367 17.67 -8.08 -0.47
N GLU A 368 17.06 -9.24 -0.46
CA GLU A 368 16.24 -9.69 0.67
C GLU A 368 17.05 -9.82 1.96
N ALA A 369 18.23 -10.39 1.90
CA ALA A 369 19.14 -10.51 3.04
C ALA A 369 19.56 -9.12 3.57
N GLY A 370 19.85 -8.18 2.67
CA GLY A 370 20.18 -6.79 3.01
C GLY A 370 19.02 -6.10 3.73
N VAL A 371 17.81 -6.24 3.24
CA VAL A 371 16.61 -5.69 3.86
C VAL A 371 16.36 -6.29 5.26
N ARG A 372 16.49 -7.59 5.40
CA ARG A 372 16.33 -8.24 6.72
C ARG A 372 17.36 -7.71 7.73
N LYS A 373 18.61 -7.54 7.30
CA LYS A 373 19.66 -6.94 8.13
C LYS A 373 19.31 -5.51 8.54
N GLU A 374 18.87 -4.66 7.58
CA GLU A 374 18.46 -3.28 7.84
C GLU A 374 17.40 -3.21 8.96
N ILE A 375 16.37 -4.06 8.88
CA ILE A 375 15.28 -4.06 9.85
C ILE A 375 15.73 -4.63 11.21
N THR A 376 16.54 -5.69 11.20
CA THR A 376 17.13 -6.24 12.45
C THR A 376 17.93 -5.16 13.19
N GLU A 377 18.76 -4.41 12.47
CA GLU A 377 19.55 -3.33 13.05
C GLU A 377 18.68 -2.17 13.54
N ALA A 378 17.58 -1.86 12.85
CA ALA A 378 16.65 -0.82 13.24
C ALA A 378 15.89 -1.18 14.53
N LEU A 379 15.42 -2.40 14.65
CA LEU A 379 14.76 -2.90 15.86
C LEU A 379 15.73 -2.96 17.04
N ALA A 380 16.94 -3.48 16.83
CA ALA A 380 17.96 -3.53 17.87
C ALA A 380 18.39 -2.14 18.34
N TRP A 381 18.46 -1.18 17.42
CA TRP A 381 18.74 0.23 17.78
C TRP A 381 17.57 0.82 18.59
N SER A 382 16.32 0.55 18.21
CA SER A 382 15.13 0.99 18.94
C SER A 382 15.12 0.48 20.39
N ASP A 383 15.48 -0.77 20.61
CA ASP A 383 15.53 -1.37 21.97
C ASP A 383 16.46 -0.63 22.93
N GLN A 384 17.50 0.00 22.40
CA GLN A 384 18.50 0.76 23.18
C GLN A 384 18.04 2.19 23.49
N GLN A 385 16.95 2.66 22.90
CA GLN A 385 16.50 4.03 23.08
C GLN A 385 15.66 4.19 24.34
N PRO A 386 15.70 5.38 24.99
CA PRO A 386 14.88 5.65 26.16
C PRO A 386 13.40 5.70 25.80
N LEU A 387 12.55 5.25 26.69
CA LEU A 387 11.10 5.42 26.57
C LEU A 387 10.73 6.91 26.66
N CYS A 388 9.66 7.30 25.97
CA CYS A 388 9.06 8.62 26.16
C CYS A 388 8.58 8.79 27.61
N LYS A 389 8.64 10.01 28.12
CA LYS A 389 8.16 10.33 29.45
C LYS A 389 6.75 10.91 29.35
N PRO A 390 5.80 10.50 30.20
CA PRO A 390 4.43 11.03 30.16
C PRO A 390 4.36 12.56 30.21
N GLU A 391 5.25 13.19 30.97
CA GLU A 391 5.31 14.66 31.13
C GLU A 391 5.65 15.37 29.83
N ASP A 392 6.39 14.72 28.93
CA ASP A 392 6.74 15.30 27.62
C ASP A 392 5.55 15.34 26.65
N GLY A 393 4.50 14.52 26.89
CA GLY A 393 3.29 14.49 26.08
C GLY A 393 2.51 15.79 26.08
N LEU A 394 2.64 16.60 27.12
CA LEU A 394 1.96 17.90 27.22
C LEU A 394 2.73 19.03 26.53
N LYS A 395 4.03 18.88 26.28
CA LYS A 395 4.90 19.94 25.78
C LYS A 395 4.61 20.37 24.33
N ASN A 396 4.09 19.45 23.51
CA ASN A 396 3.93 19.65 22.06
C ASN A 396 2.46 19.73 21.60
N VAL A 397 1.51 19.86 22.53
CA VAL A 397 0.07 19.90 22.21
C VAL A 397 -0.33 21.26 21.63
N TYR A 398 0.28 22.33 22.12
CA TYR A 398 0.01 23.71 21.70
C TYR A 398 1.31 24.48 21.44
N VAL A 399 1.20 25.55 20.68
CA VAL A 399 2.33 26.47 20.45
C VAL A 399 2.75 27.07 21.81
N GLU A 400 4.04 26.97 22.11
CA GLU A 400 4.63 27.51 23.34
C GLU A 400 4.24 28.99 23.53
N GLY A 401 3.88 29.36 24.76
CA GLY A 401 3.48 30.73 25.09
C GLY A 401 1.99 31.05 24.83
N THR A 402 1.19 30.12 24.27
CA THR A 402 -0.27 30.31 24.19
C THR A 402 -0.90 30.24 25.58
N VAL A 403 -2.09 30.87 25.73
CA VAL A 403 -2.84 30.86 27.00
C VAL A 403 -3.12 29.43 27.47
N ILE A 404 -3.47 28.53 26.53
CA ILE A 404 -3.76 27.12 26.83
C ILE A 404 -2.51 26.38 27.30
N ALA A 405 -1.36 26.60 26.63
CA ALA A 405 -0.08 25.99 27.03
C ALA A 405 0.34 26.42 28.45
N ARG A 406 0.04 27.67 28.84
CA ARG A 406 0.32 28.18 30.21
C ARG A 406 -0.61 27.59 31.28
N GLN A 407 -1.82 27.16 30.89
CA GLN A 407 -2.77 26.52 31.82
C GLN A 407 -2.48 25.04 32.05
N LEU A 408 -1.77 24.38 31.12
CA LEU A 408 -1.41 22.97 31.21
C LEU A 408 -0.02 22.71 31.78
N ALA A 409 0.82 23.73 31.90
CA ALA A 409 2.14 23.68 32.51
C ALA A 409 2.06 23.90 34.02
#